data_9ea23bbcdc9509d9fdc6a1da91e8971d
#
_entry.id   9ea23bbcdc9509d9fdc6a1da91e8971d
#
_cell.length_a   1.000
_cell.length_b   1.000
_cell.length_c   1.000
_cell.angle_alpha   90.00
_cell.angle_beta   90.00
_cell.angle_gamma   90.00
#
_symmetry.space_group_name_H-M   'P 1'
#
loop_
_entity.id
_entity.type
_entity.pdbx_description
1 polymer ?
#
loop_
_entity_poly.entity_id
_entity_poly.type
_entity_poly.pdbx_seq_one_letter_code
_entity_poly.pdbx_strand_id
1 'polypeptide(L)' 'MHELPVAQNILKIVLQNVGDAKAVKKINITIGELSAIIGDSVQFYWDLISKDTVAAGAILNFDLIILYHIRLLLLFPL' A
#
# COMPACT_ATOMS: atom_id res chain seq x y z
N MET A 1 17.70 -3.21 -0.08
CA MET A 1 16.42 -2.79 0.51
C MET A 1 15.57 -4.02 0.78
N HIS A 2 14.92 -4.05 1.90
CA HIS A 2 14.08 -5.18 2.29
C HIS A 2 12.64 -4.86 2.01
N GLU A 3 11.93 -5.80 1.43
CA GLU A 3 10.53 -5.61 1.04
C GLU A 3 9.60 -5.51 2.24
N LEU A 4 9.88 -6.24 3.33
CA LEU A 4 9.02 -6.18 4.50
C LEU A 4 8.95 -4.78 5.12
N PRO A 5 10.08 -4.08 5.35
CA PRO A 5 10.00 -2.70 5.84
C PRO A 5 9.24 -1.77 4.90
N VAL A 6 9.33 -1.99 3.58
CA VAL A 6 8.57 -1.21 2.62
C VAL A 6 7.07 -1.44 2.83
N ALA A 7 6.65 -2.70 2.93
CA ALA A 7 5.25 -3.03 3.16
C ALA A 7 4.75 -2.45 4.49
N GLN A 8 5.55 -2.55 5.54
CA GLN A 8 5.20 -1.99 6.86
C GLN A 8 5.01 -0.48 6.81
N ASN A 9 5.87 0.21 6.07
CA ASN A 9 5.80 1.66 5.93
C ASN A 9 4.54 2.07 5.17
N ILE A 10 4.21 1.35 4.10
CA ILE A 10 2.99 1.60 3.35
C ILE A 10 1.77 1.40 4.24
N LEU A 11 1.74 0.33 5.02
CA LEU A 11 0.63 0.05 5.91
C LEU A 11 0.45 1.15 6.94
N LYS A 12 1.54 1.63 7.52
CA LYS A 12 1.49 2.72 8.47
C LYS A 12 0.85 3.96 7.87
N ILE A 13 1.28 4.35 6.67
CA ILE A 13 0.75 5.53 5.99
C ILE A 13 -0.73 5.33 5.66
N VAL A 14 -1.09 4.15 5.17
CA VAL A 14 -2.48 3.85 4.81
C VAL A 14 -3.37 3.97 6.04
N LEU A 15 -2.99 3.33 7.14
CA LEU A 15 -3.83 3.35 8.35
C LEU A 15 -3.98 4.75 8.94
N GLN A 16 -3.00 5.63 8.71
CA GLN A 16 -3.08 7.02 9.17
C GLN A 16 -4.04 7.87 8.31
N ASN A 17 -4.44 7.38 7.13
CA ASN A 17 -5.19 8.17 6.16
C ASN A 17 -6.54 7.57 5.76
N VAL A 18 -6.96 6.46 6.36
CA VAL A 18 -8.20 5.80 5.93
C VAL A 18 -9.45 6.41 6.53
N GLY A 19 -9.34 7.11 7.65
CA GLY A 19 -10.52 7.71 8.29
C GLY A 19 -11.60 6.65 8.58
N ASP A 20 -12.81 6.90 8.10
CA ASP A 20 -13.97 6.04 8.31
C ASP A 20 -14.17 5.00 7.20
N ALA A 21 -13.21 4.80 6.35
CA ALA A 21 -13.34 3.83 5.28
C ALA A 21 -13.60 2.43 5.83
N LYS A 22 -14.51 1.69 5.19
CA LYS A 22 -14.79 0.30 5.56
C LYS A 22 -13.71 -0.64 5.08
N ALA A 23 -13.16 -0.35 3.90
CA ALA A 23 -12.14 -1.19 3.29
C ALA A 23 -11.28 -0.37 2.35
N VAL A 24 -10.03 -0.77 2.25
CA VAL A 24 -9.12 -0.27 1.23
C VAL A 24 -8.98 -1.38 0.20
N LYS A 25 -9.37 -1.11 -1.03
CA LYS A 25 -9.35 -2.11 -2.10
C LYS A 25 -8.07 -2.09 -2.91
N LYS A 26 -7.50 -0.90 -3.07
CA LYS A 26 -6.38 -0.72 -3.96
C LYS A 26 -5.53 0.45 -3.48
N ILE A 27 -4.23 0.28 -3.57
CA ILE A 27 -3.28 1.32 -3.19
C ILE A 27 -2.37 1.56 -4.38
N ASN A 28 -2.41 2.78 -4.92
CA ASN A 28 -1.53 3.17 -6.01
C ASN A 28 -0.31 3.86 -5.42
N ILE A 29 0.85 3.30 -5.66
CA ILE A 29 2.10 3.80 -5.12
C ILE A 29 2.94 4.29 -6.28
N THR A 30 3.29 5.58 -6.24
CA THR A 30 4.12 6.20 -7.26
C THR A 30 5.53 6.33 -6.71
N ILE A 31 6.49 5.80 -7.44
CA ILE A 31 7.89 5.78 -7.03
C ILE A 31 8.69 6.63 -7.99
N GLY A 32 9.41 7.62 -7.45
CA GLY A 32 10.20 8.54 -8.28
C GLY A 32 11.53 7.97 -8.74
N GLU A 33 11.99 6.91 -8.10
CA GLU A 33 13.28 6.32 -8.44
C GLU A 33 13.16 4.81 -8.44
N LEU A 34 13.68 4.20 -9.47
CA LEU A 34 13.68 2.75 -9.57
C LEU A 34 14.75 2.19 -8.64
N SER A 35 14.35 1.77 -7.47
CA SER A 35 15.20 1.00 -6.59
C SER A 35 14.91 -0.48 -6.84
N ALA A 36 15.50 -1.34 -6.03
CA ALA A 36 15.31 -2.78 -6.18
C ALA A 36 13.98 -3.28 -5.61
N ILE A 37 12.95 -2.43 -5.59
CA ILE A 37 11.65 -2.83 -5.10
C ILE A 37 10.98 -3.71 -6.14
N ILE A 38 10.61 -4.89 -5.72
CA ILE A 38 9.90 -5.84 -6.57
C ILE A 38 8.48 -5.91 -6.06
N GLY A 39 7.53 -5.47 -6.90
CA GLY A 39 6.13 -5.35 -6.51
C GLY A 39 5.54 -6.64 -5.95
N ASP A 40 5.84 -7.78 -6.58
CA ASP A 40 5.31 -9.07 -6.15
C ASP A 40 5.77 -9.44 -4.74
N SER A 41 7.03 -9.15 -4.42
CA SER A 41 7.56 -9.43 -3.08
C SER A 41 6.91 -8.54 -2.03
N VAL A 42 6.73 -7.25 -2.36
CA VAL A 42 6.08 -6.33 -1.45
C VAL A 42 4.62 -6.74 -1.23
N GLN A 43 3.93 -7.14 -2.29
CA GLN A 43 2.54 -7.61 -2.20
C GLN A 43 2.44 -8.83 -1.29
N PHE A 44 3.39 -9.76 -1.40
CA PHE A 44 3.42 -10.95 -0.55
C PHE A 44 3.47 -10.57 0.93
N TYR A 45 4.39 -9.70 1.30
CA TYR A 45 4.49 -9.27 2.70
C TYR A 45 3.27 -8.44 3.11
N TRP A 46 2.76 -7.61 2.19
CA TRP A 46 1.55 -6.85 2.46
C TRP A 46 0.39 -7.76 2.84
N ASP A 47 0.18 -8.83 2.08
CA ASP A 47 -0.91 -9.76 2.35
C ASP A 47 -0.79 -10.39 3.73
N LEU A 48 0.42 -10.57 4.22
CA LEU A 48 0.63 -11.09 5.56
C LEU A 48 0.37 -10.06 6.65
N ILE A 49 0.93 -8.85 6.50
CA ILE A 49 0.88 -7.87 7.58
C ILE A 49 -0.42 -7.08 7.64
N SER A 50 -1.16 -7.02 6.53
CA SER A 50 -2.42 -6.26 6.49
C SER A 50 -3.62 -7.04 6.99
N LYS A 51 -3.47 -8.31 7.34
CA LYS A 51 -4.56 -9.12 7.87
C LYS A 51 -5.16 -8.44 9.09
N ASP A 52 -6.47 -8.56 9.21
CA ASP A 52 -7.24 -7.98 10.32
C ASP A 52 -7.21 -6.45 10.36
N THR A 53 -6.81 -5.82 9.27
CA THR A 53 -6.90 -4.36 9.12
C THR A 53 -7.91 -4.02 8.04
N VAL A 54 -8.28 -2.73 7.98
CA VAL A 54 -9.17 -2.21 6.94
C VAL A 54 -8.58 -2.39 5.54
N ALA A 55 -7.27 -2.58 5.45
CA ALA A 55 -6.56 -2.71 4.18
C ALA A 55 -6.22 -4.17 3.84
N ALA A 56 -6.80 -5.13 4.53
CA ALA A 56 -6.54 -6.54 4.27
C ALA A 56 -6.89 -6.88 2.81
N GLY A 57 -5.96 -7.52 2.14
CA GLY A 57 -6.17 -7.94 0.76
C GLY A 57 -6.13 -6.85 -0.28
N ALA A 58 -5.76 -5.62 0.08
CA ALA A 58 -5.65 -4.54 -0.90
C ALA A 58 -4.57 -4.87 -1.92
N ILE A 59 -4.81 -4.45 -3.16
CA ILE A 59 -3.86 -4.65 -4.26
C ILE A 59 -2.92 -3.44 -4.31
N LEU A 60 -1.63 -3.71 -4.29
CA LEU A 60 -0.62 -2.66 -4.43
C LEU A 60 -0.23 -2.51 -5.89
N ASN A 61 -0.39 -1.32 -6.42
CA ASN A 61 0.07 -0.97 -7.77
C ASN A 61 1.22 0.00 -7.68
N PHE A 62 2.33 -0.35 -8.30
CA PHE A 62 3.51 0.49 -8.30
C PHE A 62 3.67 1.16 -9.66
N ASP A 63 3.68 2.48 -9.66
CA ASP A 63 3.94 3.28 -10.84
C ASP A 63 5.26 4.02 -10.68
N LEU A 64 6.05 4.03 -11.74
CA LEU A 64 7.34 4.70 -11.73
C LEU A 64 7.20 6.08 -12.36
N ILE A 65 7.33 7.12 -11.54
CA ILE A 65 7.39 8.50 -12.03
C ILE A 65 8.33 9.31 -11.14
N ILE A 66 8.47 10.58 -11.44
CA ILE A 66 9.41 11.46 -10.74
C ILE A 66 8.97 11.75 -9.31
N LEU A 67 7.67 11.92 -9.07
CA LEU A 67 7.15 12.24 -7.76
C LEU A 67 6.75 10.99 -7.01
N TYR A 68 6.93 11.03 -5.70
CA TYR A 68 6.61 9.92 -4.83
C TYR A 68 5.36 10.27 -4.04
N HIS A 69 4.31 9.45 -4.17
CA HIS A 69 3.13 9.59 -3.34
C HIS A 69 2.31 8.31 -3.36
N ILE A 70 1.37 8.22 -2.42
CA ILE A 70 0.45 7.10 -2.29
C ILE A 70 -0.96 7.60 -2.50
N ARG A 71 -1.70 6.92 -3.37
CA ARG A 71 -3.12 7.21 -3.60
C ARG A 71 -3.93 6.00 -3.19
N LEU A 72 -5.03 6.26 -2.51
CA LEU A 72 -5.87 5.22 -1.95
C LEU A 72 -7.21 5.17 -2.67
N LEU A 73 -7.66 3.95 -2.94
CA LEU A 73 -9.04 3.71 -3.33
C LEU A 73 -9.75 3.14 -2.12
N LEU A 74 -10.65 3.93 -1.54
CA LEU A 74 -11.32 3.61 -0.29
C LEU A 74 -12.78 3.27 -0.54
N LEU A 75 -13.31 2.36 0.27
CA LEU A 75 -14.74 2.05 0.30
C LEU A 75 -15.30 2.56 1.61
N PHE A 76 -16.11 3.61 1.53
CA PHE A 76 -16.73 4.22 2.69
C PHE A 76 -18.12 3.65 2.93
N PRO A 77 -18.60 3.67 4.18
CA PRO A 77 -19.99 3.34 4.46
C PRO A 77 -20.92 4.38 3.84
N LEU A 78 -22.04 3.96 3.37
CA LEU A 78 -23.07 4.83 2.83
C LEU A 78 -24.00 5.31 3.93
#